data_aa0f2d5e71db1f4fbe1a93494f5e8b98
#
_entry.id   aa0f2d5e71db1f4fbe1a93494f5e8b98
#
_cell.length_a   1.000
_cell.length_b   1.000
_cell.length_c   1.000
_cell.angle_alpha   90.00
_cell.angle_beta   90.00
_cell.angle_gamma   90.00
#
_symmetry.space_group_name_H-M   'P 1'
#
loop_
_entity.id
_entity.type
_entity.pdbx_description
1 polymer ?
#
loop_
_entity_poly.entity_id
_entity_poly.type
_entity_poly.pdbx_seq_one_letter_code
_entity_poly.pdbx_strand_id
1 'polypeptide(L)'
;MPSPLRQKPVYRFAPSPNGLLHLGHALSAFLNHDMAQDNGGRFLLRIEDIDQTRCTPELEQAIYDDLDWLGLDWEKPVRRQSDHFDAYRVSLDRLIDAGLAYPAFLSRGETKTIVRAFEADGGLWPRDPDGAPLYPSMDRERPDAERAALLASGRQHAWRLDMEKAIRAVGSSLFWQESGDGETGRIEALPGLWGDVVLSRSDAPSSYHLSVVVDDALQGITHVVRGMDLFHATAIHRLLQHLLDLPQPTYHHHRLLLGADGRKLSKSEGSTGLAALRAEGIAPSDIRGLVGLV
;
A
#
# COMPACT_ATOMS: atom_id res chain seq x y z
N MET A 1 8.04 6.29 40.60
CA MET A 1 8.08 6.83 39.27
C MET A 1 6.78 6.43 38.58
N PRO A 2 5.93 7.35 38.10
CA PRO A 2 4.77 6.92 37.30
C PRO A 2 5.30 6.23 36.06
N SER A 3 4.76 5.05 35.76
CA SER A 3 5.03 4.29 34.54
C SER A 3 4.76 5.22 33.33
N PRO A 4 5.64 5.30 32.30
CA PRO A 4 5.33 6.09 31.14
C PRO A 4 3.98 5.64 30.62
N LEU A 5 3.06 6.57 30.41
CA LEU A 5 1.74 6.30 29.82
C LEU A 5 2.00 5.56 28.50
N ARG A 6 1.70 4.26 28.47
CA ARG A 6 1.81 3.46 27.26
C ARG A 6 0.91 4.14 26.23
N GLN A 7 1.49 4.64 25.15
CA GLN A 7 0.72 5.21 24.06
C GLN A 7 -0.30 4.18 23.59
N LYS A 8 -1.59 4.57 23.52
CA LYS A 8 -2.64 3.68 23.05
C LYS A 8 -2.30 3.19 21.66
N PRO A 9 -2.47 1.91 21.35
CA PRO A 9 -2.27 1.39 20.01
C PRO A 9 -3.23 2.05 19.03
N VAL A 10 -2.77 2.30 17.80
CA VAL A 10 -3.56 2.95 16.75
C VAL A 10 -3.58 2.04 15.53
N TYR A 11 -4.79 1.70 15.11
CA TYR A 11 -5.11 0.86 13.97
C TYR A 11 -5.81 1.66 12.89
N ARG A 12 -5.77 1.21 11.66
CA ARG A 12 -6.51 1.86 10.56
C ARG A 12 -7.03 0.85 9.54
N PHE A 13 -8.27 1.02 9.12
CA PHE A 13 -8.77 0.50 7.87
C PHE A 13 -8.60 1.56 6.78
N ALA A 14 -8.00 1.20 5.65
CA ALA A 14 -7.55 2.15 4.65
C ALA A 14 -7.97 1.73 3.23
N PRO A 15 -9.28 1.75 2.92
CA PRO A 15 -9.80 1.35 1.62
C PRO A 15 -9.59 2.42 0.55
N SER A 16 -9.38 1.98 -0.71
CA SER A 16 -9.43 2.87 -1.87
C SER A 16 -10.85 2.87 -2.46
N PRO A 17 -11.48 4.05 -2.67
CA PRO A 17 -12.83 4.19 -3.22
C PRO A 17 -12.85 4.03 -4.74
N ASN A 18 -12.20 2.98 -5.26
CA ASN A 18 -12.13 2.65 -6.69
C ASN A 18 -13.05 1.47 -7.09
N GLY A 19 -13.98 1.11 -6.22
CA GLY A 19 -14.99 0.08 -6.37
C GLY A 19 -15.65 -0.22 -5.03
N LEU A 20 -16.76 -0.98 -5.05
CA LEU A 20 -17.51 -1.36 -3.85
C LEU A 20 -16.68 -2.26 -2.93
N LEU A 21 -16.98 -2.23 -1.62
CA LEU A 21 -16.40 -3.17 -0.67
C LEU A 21 -16.97 -4.58 -0.87
N HIS A 22 -16.16 -5.58 -0.55
CA HIS A 22 -16.52 -6.99 -0.57
C HIS A 22 -16.11 -7.67 0.74
N LEU A 23 -16.44 -8.96 0.92
CA LEU A 23 -16.15 -9.73 2.15
C LEU A 23 -14.68 -9.63 2.61
N GLY A 24 -13.70 -9.59 1.69
CA GLY A 24 -12.29 -9.42 2.06
C GLY A 24 -12.01 -8.07 2.72
N HIS A 25 -12.70 -7.00 2.29
CA HIS A 25 -12.62 -5.69 2.95
C HIS A 25 -13.32 -5.71 4.32
N ALA A 26 -14.47 -6.41 4.44
CA ALA A 26 -15.14 -6.57 5.73
C ALA A 26 -14.26 -7.29 6.74
N LEU A 27 -13.58 -8.39 6.33
CA LEU A 27 -12.61 -9.08 7.18
C LEU A 27 -11.53 -8.12 7.69
N SER A 28 -10.92 -7.35 6.79
CA SER A 28 -9.88 -6.39 7.17
C SER A 28 -10.42 -5.30 8.11
N ALA A 29 -11.62 -4.76 7.83
CA ALA A 29 -12.24 -3.74 8.68
C ALA A 29 -12.55 -4.26 10.08
N PHE A 30 -13.16 -5.45 10.19
CA PHE A 30 -13.45 -6.09 11.48
C PHE A 30 -12.18 -6.36 12.28
N LEU A 31 -11.15 -6.96 11.67
CA LEU A 31 -9.90 -7.25 12.39
C LEU A 31 -9.23 -5.98 12.91
N ASN A 32 -9.17 -4.90 12.13
CA ASN A 32 -8.63 -3.62 12.59
C ASN A 32 -9.45 -3.05 13.76
N HIS A 33 -10.78 -3.08 13.65
CA HIS A 33 -11.69 -2.58 14.69
C HIS A 33 -11.60 -3.42 15.96
N ASP A 34 -11.74 -4.74 15.86
CA ASP A 34 -11.76 -5.65 17.01
C ASP A 34 -10.41 -5.61 17.75
N MET A 35 -9.29 -5.66 17.03
CA MET A 35 -7.96 -5.55 17.65
C MET A 35 -7.76 -4.18 18.32
N ALA A 36 -8.33 -3.11 17.79
CA ALA A 36 -8.29 -1.80 18.44
C ALA A 36 -9.11 -1.83 19.75
N GLN A 37 -10.30 -2.39 19.74
CA GLN A 37 -11.14 -2.50 20.93
C GLN A 37 -10.49 -3.38 22.00
N ASP A 38 -10.02 -4.57 21.65
CA ASP A 38 -9.41 -5.54 22.57
C ASP A 38 -8.17 -4.97 23.27
N ASN A 39 -7.42 -4.10 22.59
CA ASN A 39 -6.21 -3.48 23.13
C ASN A 39 -6.46 -2.08 23.74
N GLY A 40 -7.71 -1.64 23.86
CA GLY A 40 -8.05 -0.30 24.34
C GLY A 40 -7.45 0.81 23.50
N GLY A 41 -7.27 0.54 22.19
CA GLY A 41 -6.64 1.39 21.21
C GLY A 41 -7.61 2.34 20.49
N ARG A 42 -7.14 2.88 19.38
CA ARG A 42 -7.89 3.77 18.49
C ARG A 42 -8.06 3.10 17.13
N PHE A 43 -9.23 3.23 16.54
CA PHE A 43 -9.52 2.76 15.19
C PHE A 43 -9.79 3.96 14.26
N LEU A 44 -8.99 4.08 13.21
CA LEU A 44 -9.08 5.14 12.23
C LEU A 44 -9.56 4.60 10.88
N LEU A 45 -10.28 5.43 10.16
CA LEU A 45 -10.57 5.23 8.74
C LEU A 45 -9.71 6.21 7.93
N ARG A 46 -9.09 5.71 6.85
CA ARG A 46 -8.39 6.52 5.85
C ARG A 46 -8.89 6.18 4.46
N ILE A 47 -9.17 7.18 3.65
CA ILE A 47 -9.55 7.03 2.25
C ILE A 47 -8.30 7.14 1.37
N GLU A 48 -7.96 6.04 0.67
CA GLU A 48 -6.79 5.97 -0.21
C GLU A 48 -7.20 6.28 -1.66
N ASP A 49 -7.33 7.56 -1.96
CA ASP A 49 -7.84 8.12 -3.21
C ASP A 49 -6.78 8.89 -4.04
N ILE A 50 -5.53 8.44 -3.98
CA ILE A 50 -4.43 9.04 -4.78
C ILE A 50 -4.68 8.94 -6.30
N ASP A 51 -5.42 7.94 -6.75
CA ASP A 51 -5.85 7.77 -8.14
C ASP A 51 -7.25 8.38 -8.34
N GLN A 52 -7.28 9.70 -8.49
CA GLN A 52 -8.52 10.47 -8.65
C GLN A 52 -9.32 10.12 -9.91
N THR A 53 -8.72 9.40 -10.86
CA THR A 53 -9.44 8.99 -12.09
C THR A 53 -10.38 7.81 -11.86
N ARG A 54 -10.11 6.98 -10.85
CA ARG A 54 -10.90 5.79 -10.50
C ARG A 54 -11.67 5.93 -9.20
N CYS A 55 -11.26 6.87 -8.36
CA CYS A 55 -11.90 7.14 -7.06
C CYS A 55 -13.01 8.18 -7.25
N THR A 56 -14.22 7.86 -6.80
CA THR A 56 -15.37 8.77 -6.92
C THR A 56 -16.03 9.05 -5.56
N PRO A 57 -16.68 10.21 -5.38
CA PRO A 57 -17.40 10.52 -4.16
C PRO A 57 -18.49 9.49 -3.81
N GLU A 58 -19.16 8.92 -4.82
CA GLU A 58 -20.21 7.91 -4.63
C GLU A 58 -19.63 6.61 -4.06
N LEU A 59 -18.47 6.20 -4.55
CA LEU A 59 -17.76 5.02 -4.03
C LEU A 59 -17.20 5.26 -2.63
N GLU A 60 -16.78 6.48 -2.32
CA GLU A 60 -16.39 6.85 -0.97
C GLU A 60 -17.60 6.82 -0.01
N GLN A 61 -18.74 7.40 -0.42
CA GLN A 61 -19.96 7.33 0.39
C GLN A 61 -20.40 5.87 0.63
N ALA A 62 -20.29 5.01 -0.38
CA ALA A 62 -20.58 3.59 -0.23
C ALA A 62 -19.69 2.90 0.81
N ILE A 63 -18.42 3.32 0.96
CA ILE A 63 -17.54 2.83 2.04
C ILE A 63 -18.11 3.21 3.41
N TYR A 64 -18.51 4.46 3.60
CA TYR A 64 -19.09 4.89 4.88
C TYR A 64 -20.39 4.14 5.18
N ASP A 65 -21.28 4.02 4.20
CA ASP A 65 -22.56 3.33 4.34
C ASP A 65 -22.37 1.84 4.70
N ASP A 66 -21.39 1.18 4.09
CA ASP A 66 -21.08 -0.22 4.37
C ASP A 66 -20.47 -0.41 5.77
N LEU A 67 -19.57 0.48 6.21
CA LEU A 67 -18.96 0.42 7.54
C LEU A 67 -19.98 0.73 8.65
N ASP A 68 -20.83 1.74 8.44
CA ASP A 68 -21.94 2.06 9.37
C ASP A 68 -22.90 0.87 9.47
N TRP A 69 -23.26 0.26 8.34
CA TRP A 69 -24.09 -0.95 8.35
C TRP A 69 -23.45 -2.13 9.09
N LEU A 70 -22.13 -2.31 8.95
CA LEU A 70 -21.37 -3.34 9.69
C LEU A 70 -21.27 -3.03 11.20
N GLY A 71 -21.72 -1.85 11.66
CA GLY A 71 -21.64 -1.42 13.04
C GLY A 71 -20.23 -1.04 13.48
N LEU A 72 -19.42 -0.54 12.59
CA LEU A 72 -18.04 -0.13 12.86
C LEU A 72 -17.97 1.38 13.06
N ASP A 73 -17.56 1.82 14.25
CA ASP A 73 -17.31 3.22 14.56
C ASP A 73 -15.81 3.54 14.41
N TRP A 74 -15.52 4.68 13.78
CA TRP A 74 -14.14 5.15 13.59
C TRP A 74 -13.96 6.59 14.04
N GLU A 75 -12.73 6.95 14.35
CA GLU A 75 -12.37 8.29 14.82
C GLU A 75 -12.46 9.33 13.68
N LYS A 76 -12.96 10.50 13.98
CA LYS A 76 -13.08 11.63 13.04
C LYS A 76 -12.02 12.70 13.34
N PRO A 77 -11.57 13.47 12.33
CA PRO A 77 -11.97 13.43 10.94
C PRO A 77 -11.31 12.29 10.18
N VAL A 78 -11.94 11.82 9.10
CA VAL A 78 -11.35 10.85 8.17
C VAL A 78 -10.27 11.54 7.34
N ARG A 79 -9.09 10.93 7.24
CA ARG A 79 -8.01 11.41 6.35
C ARG A 79 -8.26 10.91 4.93
N ARG A 80 -8.22 11.82 3.95
CA ARG A 80 -8.22 11.52 2.52
C ARG A 80 -6.84 11.79 1.96
N GLN A 81 -6.30 10.87 1.19
CA GLN A 81 -4.97 11.03 0.62
C GLN A 81 -4.89 12.18 -0.38
N SER A 82 -5.94 12.39 -1.17
CA SER A 82 -6.00 13.47 -2.14
C SER A 82 -5.89 14.88 -1.54
N ASP A 83 -6.24 15.05 -0.27
CA ASP A 83 -6.14 16.33 0.45
C ASP A 83 -4.70 16.60 0.95
N HIS A 84 -3.77 15.65 0.76
CA HIS A 84 -2.44 15.69 1.41
C HIS A 84 -1.28 15.42 0.46
N PHE A 85 -1.42 15.67 -0.83
CA PHE A 85 -0.34 15.48 -1.82
C PHE A 85 0.94 16.23 -1.49
N ASP A 86 0.85 17.38 -0.82
CA ASP A 86 2.01 18.16 -0.38
C ASP A 86 2.89 17.39 0.59
N ALA A 87 2.32 16.61 1.51
CA ALA A 87 3.07 15.80 2.47
C ALA A 87 3.87 14.69 1.75
N TYR A 88 3.29 14.09 0.73
CA TYR A 88 3.97 13.07 -0.08
C TYR A 88 5.05 13.70 -0.96
N ARG A 89 4.81 14.90 -1.48
CA ARG A 89 5.79 15.66 -2.25
C ARG A 89 7.01 15.99 -1.41
N VAL A 90 6.85 16.49 -0.20
CA VAL A 90 7.96 16.75 0.73
C VAL A 90 8.78 15.47 0.97
N SER A 91 8.12 14.33 1.15
CA SER A 91 8.80 13.05 1.35
C SER A 91 9.54 12.58 0.10
N LEU A 92 8.95 12.78 -1.08
CA LEU A 92 9.59 12.48 -2.36
C LEU A 92 10.81 13.37 -2.59
N ASP A 93 10.69 14.67 -2.34
CA ASP A 93 11.78 15.63 -2.53
C ASP A 93 12.97 15.28 -1.62
N ARG A 94 12.76 14.84 -0.38
CA ARG A 94 13.82 14.32 0.49
C ARG A 94 14.58 13.15 -0.13
N LEU A 95 13.89 12.22 -0.81
CA LEU A 95 14.54 11.09 -1.49
C LEU A 95 15.29 11.54 -2.75
N ILE A 96 14.75 12.54 -3.48
CA ILE A 96 15.41 13.14 -4.65
C ILE A 96 16.68 13.86 -4.22
N ASP A 97 16.61 14.72 -3.20
CA ASP A 97 17.73 15.51 -2.68
C ASP A 97 18.85 14.61 -2.12
N ALA A 98 18.47 13.45 -1.56
CA ALA A 98 19.41 12.43 -1.12
C ALA A 98 20.02 11.61 -2.29
N GLY A 99 19.60 11.86 -3.53
CA GLY A 99 20.05 11.11 -4.72
C GLY A 99 19.57 9.66 -4.78
N LEU A 100 18.51 9.34 -3.98
CA LEU A 100 17.92 8.01 -3.88
C LEU A 100 16.76 7.78 -4.84
N ALA A 101 16.27 8.84 -5.50
CA ALA A 101 15.23 8.74 -6.50
C ALA A 101 15.68 9.38 -7.82
N TYR A 102 15.21 8.82 -8.93
CA TYR A 102 15.54 9.30 -10.27
C TYR A 102 14.28 9.36 -11.16
N PRO A 103 14.28 10.25 -12.18
CA PRO A 103 13.19 10.33 -13.16
C PRO A 103 13.30 9.17 -14.14
N ALA A 104 12.20 8.44 -14.31
CA ALA A 104 12.04 7.28 -15.18
C ALA A 104 11.11 7.65 -16.35
N PHE A 105 11.56 7.54 -17.57
CA PHE A 105 10.88 8.08 -18.74
C PHE A 105 10.23 7.02 -19.63
N LEU A 106 10.50 5.71 -19.36
CA LEU A 106 9.86 4.63 -20.10
C LEU A 106 8.40 4.49 -19.68
N SER A 107 7.51 4.52 -20.64
CA SER A 107 6.11 4.18 -20.45
C SER A 107 5.92 2.69 -20.13
N ARG A 108 4.73 2.32 -19.65
CA ARG A 108 4.36 0.91 -19.44
C ARG A 108 4.46 0.09 -20.75
N GLY A 109 4.09 0.70 -21.88
CA GLY A 109 4.16 0.07 -23.19
C GLY A 109 5.59 -0.21 -23.62
N GLU A 110 6.49 0.80 -23.49
CA GLU A 110 7.92 0.65 -23.80
C GLU A 110 8.58 -0.41 -22.91
N THR A 111 8.34 -0.35 -21.61
CA THR A 111 8.82 -1.39 -20.66
C THR A 111 8.39 -2.79 -21.09
N LYS A 112 7.09 -2.97 -21.41
CA LYS A 112 6.56 -4.25 -21.87
C LYS A 112 7.20 -4.73 -23.18
N THR A 113 7.51 -3.81 -24.10
CA THR A 113 8.19 -4.12 -25.36
C THR A 113 9.62 -4.61 -25.12
N ILE A 114 10.37 -3.93 -24.23
CA ILE A 114 11.75 -4.33 -23.87
C ILE A 114 11.76 -5.74 -23.23
N VAL A 115 10.86 -5.97 -22.26
CA VAL A 115 10.74 -7.27 -21.58
C VAL A 115 10.43 -8.38 -22.59
N ARG A 116 9.45 -8.17 -23.46
CA ARG A 116 9.06 -9.16 -24.48
C ARG A 116 10.18 -9.46 -25.46
N ALA A 117 10.91 -8.45 -25.90
CA ALA A 117 12.03 -8.65 -26.81
C ALA A 117 13.10 -9.54 -26.15
N PHE A 118 13.48 -9.22 -24.91
CA PHE A 118 14.45 -10.01 -24.16
C PHE A 118 14.00 -11.47 -23.94
N GLU A 119 12.72 -11.68 -23.60
CA GLU A 119 12.16 -13.03 -23.40
C GLU A 119 12.03 -13.80 -24.73
N ALA A 120 11.77 -13.13 -25.85
CA ALA A 120 11.73 -13.74 -27.18
C ALA A 120 13.13 -14.24 -27.64
N ASP A 121 14.20 -13.59 -27.18
CA ASP A 121 15.58 -14.02 -27.43
C ASP A 121 16.03 -15.13 -26.47
N GLY A 122 15.10 -15.72 -25.69
CA GLY A 122 15.37 -16.82 -24.76
C GLY A 122 15.85 -16.39 -23.38
N GLY A 123 15.88 -15.09 -23.08
CA GLY A 123 16.19 -14.57 -21.76
C GLY A 123 15.06 -14.79 -20.76
N LEU A 124 15.37 -14.74 -19.46
CA LEU A 124 14.40 -14.73 -18.37
C LEU A 124 14.45 -13.36 -17.68
N TRP A 125 13.40 -12.54 -17.91
CA TRP A 125 13.34 -11.22 -17.28
C TRP A 125 13.05 -11.34 -15.78
N PRO A 126 13.78 -10.64 -14.89
CA PRO A 126 13.53 -10.70 -13.46
C PRO A 126 12.17 -10.09 -13.12
N ARG A 127 11.50 -10.70 -12.13
CA ARG A 127 10.17 -10.30 -11.68
C ARG A 127 10.17 -10.03 -10.19
N ASP A 128 9.29 -9.11 -9.77
CA ASP A 128 9.03 -8.85 -8.37
C ASP A 128 8.23 -9.98 -7.70
N PRO A 129 8.04 -9.96 -6.37
CA PRO A 129 7.28 -10.97 -5.65
C PRO A 129 5.81 -11.11 -6.10
N ASP A 130 5.24 -10.09 -6.74
CA ASP A 130 3.88 -10.12 -7.31
C ASP A 130 3.86 -10.64 -8.75
N GLY A 131 5.04 -11.00 -9.30
CA GLY A 131 5.19 -11.53 -10.66
C GLY A 131 5.27 -10.47 -11.76
N ALA A 132 5.29 -9.18 -11.42
CA ALA A 132 5.47 -8.12 -12.42
C ALA A 132 6.95 -8.00 -12.83
N PRO A 133 7.26 -7.70 -14.10
CA PRO A 133 8.63 -7.53 -14.54
C PRO A 133 9.26 -6.30 -13.87
N LEU A 134 10.50 -6.44 -13.41
CA LEU A 134 11.26 -5.34 -12.85
C LEU A 134 11.47 -4.24 -13.91
N TYR A 135 11.51 -3.00 -13.45
CA TYR A 135 11.78 -1.87 -14.33
C TYR A 135 13.20 -1.94 -14.91
N PRO A 136 13.38 -1.67 -16.24
CA PRO A 136 14.72 -1.66 -16.84
C PRO A 136 15.62 -0.58 -16.23
N SER A 137 16.93 -0.85 -16.10
CA SER A 137 17.88 0.08 -15.50
C SER A 137 18.22 1.31 -16.38
N MET A 138 17.81 1.31 -17.63
CA MET A 138 18.24 2.28 -18.64
C MET A 138 18.09 3.75 -18.20
N ASP A 139 16.97 4.12 -17.56
CA ASP A 139 16.77 5.50 -17.10
C ASP A 139 17.62 5.83 -15.88
N ARG A 140 17.90 4.84 -15.02
CA ARG A 140 18.80 4.98 -13.87
C ARG A 140 20.24 5.23 -14.34
N GLU A 141 20.64 4.58 -15.42
CA GLU A 141 22.00 4.64 -15.99
C GLU A 141 22.22 5.86 -16.91
N ARG A 142 21.16 6.61 -17.23
CA ARG A 142 21.29 7.84 -18.05
C ARG A 142 22.25 8.84 -17.42
N PRO A 143 23.08 9.54 -18.20
CA PRO A 143 23.86 10.67 -17.72
C PRO A 143 22.96 11.77 -17.12
N ASP A 144 23.42 12.43 -16.06
CA ASP A 144 22.66 13.51 -15.39
C ASP A 144 22.24 14.63 -16.34
N ALA A 145 23.12 15.01 -17.27
CA ALA A 145 22.82 16.04 -18.26
C ALA A 145 21.65 15.65 -19.20
N GLU A 146 21.55 14.36 -19.57
CA GLU A 146 20.45 13.86 -20.39
C GLU A 146 19.14 13.82 -19.58
N ARG A 147 19.18 13.36 -18.33
CA ARG A 147 18.03 13.40 -17.43
C ARG A 147 17.51 14.82 -17.24
N ALA A 148 18.42 15.77 -17.00
CA ALA A 148 18.07 17.17 -16.86
C ALA A 148 17.44 17.75 -18.13
N ALA A 149 17.97 17.43 -19.32
CA ALA A 149 17.41 17.85 -20.60
C ALA A 149 16.01 17.28 -20.83
N LEU A 150 15.78 16.01 -20.51
CA LEU A 150 14.47 15.36 -20.62
C LEU A 150 13.45 15.99 -19.66
N LEU A 151 13.83 16.28 -18.41
CA LEU A 151 12.99 17.01 -17.47
C LEU A 151 12.65 18.41 -17.96
N ALA A 152 13.64 19.16 -18.44
CA ALA A 152 13.46 20.52 -18.98
C ALA A 152 12.58 20.55 -20.23
N SER A 153 12.55 19.48 -21.02
CA SER A 153 11.66 19.35 -22.18
C SER A 153 10.19 19.09 -21.83
N GLY A 154 9.89 18.89 -20.53
CA GLY A 154 8.54 18.54 -20.08
C GLY A 154 8.14 17.09 -20.38
N ARG A 155 9.10 16.20 -20.70
CA ARG A 155 8.79 14.79 -20.96
C ARG A 155 8.13 14.17 -19.72
N GLN A 156 7.01 13.48 -19.93
CA GLN A 156 6.33 12.74 -18.86
C GLN A 156 7.27 11.70 -18.26
N HIS A 157 7.27 11.62 -16.94
CA HIS A 157 8.12 10.71 -16.19
C HIS A 157 7.44 10.26 -14.90
N ALA A 158 7.93 9.17 -14.36
CA ALA A 158 7.68 8.74 -13.00
C ALA A 158 8.95 8.99 -12.17
N TRP A 159 8.81 9.19 -10.86
CA TRP A 159 9.94 9.10 -9.95
C TRP A 159 10.03 7.67 -9.43
N ARG A 160 11.21 7.08 -9.53
CA ARG A 160 11.50 5.73 -9.02
C ARG A 160 12.61 5.78 -7.98
N LEU A 161 12.50 4.88 -6.98
CA LEU A 161 13.56 4.65 -6.02
C LEU A 161 14.71 3.93 -6.73
N ASP A 162 15.94 4.44 -6.62
CA ASP A 162 17.15 3.70 -6.96
C ASP A 162 17.39 2.65 -5.88
N MET A 163 16.90 1.44 -6.10
CA MET A 163 16.88 0.39 -5.09
C MET A 163 18.28 0.03 -4.61
N GLU A 164 19.25 0.00 -5.51
CA GLU A 164 20.64 -0.33 -5.16
C GLU A 164 21.26 0.73 -4.25
N LYS A 165 21.07 2.02 -4.57
CA LYS A 165 21.54 3.12 -3.71
C LYS A 165 20.81 3.13 -2.39
N ALA A 166 19.49 2.91 -2.40
CA ALA A 166 18.66 2.87 -1.20
C ALA A 166 19.14 1.78 -0.21
N ILE A 167 19.39 0.56 -0.71
CA ILE A 167 19.91 -0.53 0.11
C ILE A 167 21.31 -0.21 0.65
N ARG A 168 22.18 0.35 -0.18
CA ARG A 168 23.52 0.77 0.26
C ARG A 168 23.47 1.87 1.32
N ALA A 169 22.52 2.81 1.21
CA ALA A 169 22.35 3.88 2.19
C ALA A 169 21.91 3.36 3.56
N VAL A 170 21.11 2.31 3.59
CA VAL A 170 20.70 1.64 4.84
C VAL A 170 21.87 0.92 5.51
N GLY A 171 22.73 0.24 4.75
CA GLY A 171 23.95 -0.40 5.22
C GLY A 171 23.76 -1.60 6.17
N SER A 172 22.53 -2.02 6.45
CA SER A 172 22.20 -3.15 7.33
C SER A 172 20.89 -3.83 6.91
N SER A 173 20.67 -5.06 7.39
CA SER A 173 19.37 -5.72 7.21
C SER A 173 18.26 -4.98 7.95
N LEU A 174 17.12 -4.83 7.30
CA LEU A 174 15.90 -4.30 7.87
C LEU A 174 14.94 -5.45 8.24
N PHE A 175 14.14 -5.23 9.24
CA PHE A 175 13.18 -6.24 9.73
C PHE A 175 11.87 -5.55 10.10
N TRP A 176 10.78 -6.34 10.10
CA TRP A 176 9.54 -5.94 10.75
C TRP A 176 9.06 -7.00 11.75
N GLN A 177 8.16 -6.63 12.63
CA GLN A 177 7.50 -7.54 13.54
C GLN A 177 6.15 -7.94 12.94
N GLU A 178 5.94 -9.25 12.75
CA GLU A 178 4.75 -9.86 12.15
C GLU A 178 4.00 -10.71 13.17
N SER A 179 2.67 -10.64 13.16
CA SER A 179 1.80 -11.43 14.07
C SER A 179 0.61 -12.05 13.36
N GLY A 180 0.52 -11.95 12.03
CA GLY A 180 -0.62 -12.42 11.25
C GLY A 180 -0.62 -13.92 10.95
N ASP A 181 -1.39 -14.26 9.90
CA ASP A 181 -1.45 -15.62 9.35
C ASP A 181 -0.19 -15.87 8.49
N GLY A 182 0.43 -17.03 8.63
CA GLY A 182 1.65 -17.39 7.88
C GLY A 182 2.93 -17.23 8.72
N GLU A 183 3.98 -16.63 8.16
CA GLU A 183 5.22 -16.37 8.88
C GLU A 183 5.00 -15.31 9.96
N THR A 184 5.52 -15.56 11.17
CA THR A 184 5.37 -14.68 12.34
C THR A 184 6.71 -14.39 13.00
N GLY A 185 6.73 -13.37 13.87
CA GLY A 185 7.92 -12.95 14.59
C GLY A 185 8.70 -11.87 13.83
N ARG A 186 10.02 -11.94 13.89
CA ARG A 186 10.91 -10.96 13.24
C ARG A 186 11.23 -11.41 11.82
N ILE A 187 10.63 -10.76 10.84
CA ILE A 187 10.77 -11.05 9.40
C ILE A 187 11.80 -10.13 8.77
N GLU A 188 12.72 -10.67 7.99
CA GLU A 188 13.69 -9.88 7.23
C GLU A 188 13.05 -9.22 6.00
N ALA A 189 13.31 -7.93 5.82
CA ALA A 189 12.87 -7.18 4.65
C ALA A 189 13.85 -7.38 3.49
N LEU A 190 13.37 -7.87 2.37
CA LEU A 190 14.14 -8.08 1.14
C LEU A 190 13.70 -7.13 0.03
N PRO A 191 13.89 -5.79 0.19
CA PRO A 191 13.37 -4.81 -0.77
C PRO A 191 14.01 -4.94 -2.17
N GLY A 192 15.23 -5.46 -2.27
CA GLY A 192 15.93 -5.69 -3.54
C GLY A 192 15.16 -6.56 -4.53
N LEU A 193 14.28 -7.45 -4.05
CA LEU A 193 13.43 -8.27 -4.91
C LEU A 193 12.42 -7.46 -5.75
N TRP A 194 12.15 -6.22 -5.37
CA TRP A 194 11.17 -5.35 -6.03
C TRP A 194 11.77 -4.49 -7.15
N GLY A 195 13.10 -4.42 -7.26
CA GLY A 195 13.74 -3.48 -8.17
C GLY A 195 13.37 -2.02 -7.85
N ASP A 196 13.46 -1.17 -8.84
CA ASP A 196 13.23 0.27 -8.70
C ASP A 196 11.72 0.59 -8.68
N VAL A 197 11.14 0.65 -7.49
CA VAL A 197 9.71 0.90 -7.28
C VAL A 197 9.31 2.34 -7.62
N VAL A 198 8.06 2.53 -8.05
CA VAL A 198 7.49 3.85 -8.33
C VAL A 198 7.20 4.59 -7.01
N LEU A 199 7.65 5.84 -6.93
CA LEU A 199 7.35 6.76 -5.82
C LEU A 199 6.28 7.79 -6.19
N SER A 200 6.28 8.26 -7.45
CA SER A 200 5.21 9.09 -8.01
C SER A 200 5.12 8.93 -9.52
N ARG A 201 3.99 9.32 -10.11
CA ARG A 201 3.76 9.29 -11.56
C ARG A 201 3.26 10.65 -12.03
N SER A 202 3.30 10.88 -13.34
CA SER A 202 2.74 12.11 -13.94
C SER A 202 1.21 12.22 -13.77
N ASP A 203 0.52 11.09 -13.66
CA ASP A 203 -0.95 10.97 -13.49
C ASP A 203 -1.39 10.77 -12.05
N ALA A 204 -0.44 10.56 -11.12
CA ALA A 204 -0.70 10.43 -9.70
C ALA A 204 0.51 10.95 -8.91
N PRO A 205 0.36 12.03 -8.13
CA PRO A 205 1.49 12.72 -7.48
C PRO A 205 2.18 11.90 -6.39
N SER A 206 1.65 10.74 -6.05
CA SER A 206 2.26 9.77 -5.14
C SER A 206 1.97 8.34 -5.60
N SER A 207 2.71 7.38 -5.06
CA SER A 207 2.42 5.95 -5.16
C SER A 207 1.84 5.42 -3.85
N TYR A 208 1.21 4.26 -3.91
CA TYR A 208 0.74 3.55 -2.72
C TYR A 208 1.85 3.38 -1.67
N HIS A 209 3.05 2.94 -2.10
CA HIS A 209 4.15 2.69 -1.16
C HIS A 209 4.60 3.95 -0.41
N LEU A 210 4.66 5.09 -1.09
CA LEU A 210 5.07 6.34 -0.47
C LEU A 210 3.96 6.91 0.42
N SER A 211 2.74 7.00 -0.10
CA SER A 211 1.63 7.62 0.64
C SER A 211 1.28 6.85 1.90
N VAL A 212 1.24 5.51 1.86
CA VAL A 212 0.86 4.70 3.02
C VAL A 212 1.83 4.86 4.19
N VAL A 213 3.15 4.90 3.94
CA VAL A 213 4.13 5.05 5.04
C VAL A 213 4.15 6.45 5.62
N VAL A 214 3.94 7.47 4.79
CA VAL A 214 3.84 8.87 5.23
C VAL A 214 2.59 9.08 6.07
N ASP A 215 1.44 8.57 5.62
CA ASP A 215 0.19 8.69 6.35
C ASP A 215 0.18 7.89 7.66
N ASP A 216 0.72 6.67 7.65
CA ASP A 216 0.83 5.87 8.86
C ASP A 216 1.66 6.59 9.92
N ALA A 217 2.75 7.25 9.51
CA ALA A 217 3.57 8.08 10.40
C ALA A 217 2.82 9.31 10.93
N LEU A 218 2.15 10.08 10.03
CA LEU A 218 1.43 11.31 10.40
C LEU A 218 0.22 11.03 11.29
N GLN A 219 -0.45 9.88 11.12
CA GLN A 219 -1.59 9.46 11.94
C GLN A 219 -1.15 8.72 13.22
N GLY A 220 0.15 8.47 13.40
CA GLY A 220 0.68 7.75 14.55
C GLY A 220 0.25 6.28 14.60
N ILE A 221 0.09 5.64 13.43
CA ILE A 221 -0.30 4.23 13.34
C ILE A 221 0.79 3.37 13.96
N THR A 222 0.40 2.51 14.89
CA THR A 222 1.29 1.58 15.57
C THR A 222 1.12 0.14 15.09
N HIS A 223 -0.05 -0.18 14.52
CA HIS A 223 -0.40 -1.53 14.06
C HIS A 223 -1.04 -1.45 12.67
N VAL A 224 -0.46 -2.17 11.73
CA VAL A 224 -0.94 -2.30 10.36
C VAL A 224 -1.55 -3.68 10.16
N VAL A 225 -2.88 -3.75 10.12
CA VAL A 225 -3.63 -4.98 9.84
C VAL A 225 -4.14 -4.92 8.40
N ARG A 226 -3.78 -5.92 7.56
CA ARG A 226 -4.13 -5.94 6.15
C ARG A 226 -4.03 -7.34 5.53
N GLY A 227 -4.45 -7.51 4.30
CA GLY A 227 -4.41 -8.80 3.61
C GLY A 227 -2.99 -9.31 3.32
N MET A 228 -2.83 -10.64 3.30
CA MET A 228 -1.58 -11.36 3.00
C MET A 228 -1.01 -11.02 1.62
N ASP A 229 -1.80 -10.52 0.70
CA ASP A 229 -1.35 -10.04 -0.62
C ASP A 229 -0.39 -8.84 -0.56
N LEU A 230 -0.33 -8.15 0.58
CA LEU A 230 0.60 -7.06 0.83
C LEU A 230 1.81 -7.45 1.71
N PHE A 231 1.95 -8.75 2.05
CA PHE A 231 3.02 -9.22 2.93
C PHE A 231 4.40 -8.86 2.39
N HIS A 232 4.70 -9.23 1.16
CA HIS A 232 5.99 -8.94 0.54
C HIS A 232 6.25 -7.44 0.34
N ALA A 233 5.20 -6.64 0.09
CA ALA A 233 5.31 -5.19 -0.04
C ALA A 233 5.77 -4.49 1.25
N THR A 234 5.65 -5.17 2.41
CA THR A 234 6.16 -4.67 3.69
C THR A 234 7.67 -4.39 3.63
N ALA A 235 8.42 -5.12 2.83
CA ALA A 235 9.86 -4.87 2.65
C ALA A 235 10.13 -3.46 2.08
N ILE A 236 9.32 -2.99 1.14
CA ILE A 236 9.41 -1.63 0.58
C ILE A 236 9.00 -0.59 1.64
N HIS A 237 7.93 -0.86 2.38
CA HIS A 237 7.48 0.05 3.44
C HIS A 237 8.55 0.20 4.53
N ARG A 238 9.18 -0.90 4.95
CA ARG A 238 10.29 -0.87 5.90
C ARG A 238 11.48 -0.04 5.39
N LEU A 239 11.83 -0.21 4.10
CA LEU A 239 12.89 0.57 3.47
C LEU A 239 12.56 2.07 3.48
N LEU A 240 11.37 2.46 3.00
CA LEU A 240 10.94 3.86 2.96
C LEU A 240 10.83 4.47 4.36
N GLN A 241 10.31 3.73 5.35
CA GLN A 241 10.29 4.17 6.75
C GLN A 241 11.69 4.48 7.27
N HIS A 242 12.68 3.64 6.97
CA HIS A 242 14.06 3.88 7.39
C HIS A 242 14.67 5.10 6.67
N LEU A 243 14.54 5.18 5.34
CA LEU A 243 15.12 6.27 4.54
C LEU A 243 14.53 7.64 4.85
N LEU A 244 13.26 7.67 5.28
CA LEU A 244 12.54 8.90 5.63
C LEU A 244 12.51 9.18 7.14
N ASP A 245 13.18 8.34 7.95
CA ASP A 245 13.17 8.43 9.41
C ASP A 245 11.75 8.46 10.00
N LEU A 246 10.90 7.54 9.52
CA LEU A 246 9.51 7.38 9.96
C LEU A 246 9.39 6.24 10.98
N PRO A 247 8.42 6.33 11.91
CA PRO A 247 8.12 5.27 12.86
C PRO A 247 7.81 3.94 12.16
N GLN A 248 8.24 2.86 12.78
CA GLN A 248 7.92 1.49 12.34
C GLN A 248 6.72 0.96 13.11
N PRO A 249 5.58 0.64 12.45
CA PRO A 249 4.50 -0.10 13.06
C PRO A 249 4.83 -1.60 13.16
N THR A 250 4.07 -2.33 13.96
CA THR A 250 3.95 -3.78 13.86
C THR A 250 2.95 -4.15 12.77
N TYR A 251 3.09 -5.35 12.19
CA TYR A 251 2.25 -5.81 11.09
C TYR A 251 1.49 -7.07 11.48
N HIS A 252 0.29 -7.18 10.94
CA HIS A 252 -0.58 -8.34 11.02
C HIS A 252 -1.21 -8.58 9.65
N HIS A 253 -0.69 -9.56 8.92
CA HIS A 253 -1.25 -9.92 7.63
C HIS A 253 -2.24 -11.07 7.80
N HIS A 254 -3.52 -10.78 7.57
CA HIS A 254 -4.58 -11.77 7.65
C HIS A 254 -4.74 -12.55 6.33
N ARG A 255 -5.33 -13.75 6.42
CA ARG A 255 -5.63 -14.57 5.24
C ARG A 255 -6.46 -13.84 4.20
N LEU A 256 -6.33 -14.26 2.96
CA LEU A 256 -7.22 -13.83 1.89
C LEU A 256 -8.46 -14.71 1.85
N LEU A 257 -9.62 -14.10 1.62
CA LEU A 257 -10.83 -14.84 1.30
C LEU A 257 -10.79 -15.25 -0.17
N LEU A 258 -11.02 -16.53 -0.42
CA LEU A 258 -11.02 -17.10 -1.76
C LEU A 258 -12.47 -17.30 -2.24
N GLY A 259 -12.72 -17.09 -3.51
CA GLY A 259 -13.96 -17.46 -4.16
C GLY A 259 -14.10 -18.98 -4.29
N ALA A 260 -15.25 -19.44 -4.78
CA ALA A 260 -15.51 -20.86 -5.04
C ALA A 260 -14.53 -21.48 -6.05
N ASP A 261 -13.91 -20.65 -6.88
CA ASP A 261 -12.88 -21.04 -7.86
C ASP A 261 -11.45 -21.10 -7.26
N GLY A 262 -11.30 -20.86 -5.96
CA GLY A 262 -10.01 -20.82 -5.25
C GLY A 262 -9.18 -19.57 -5.53
N ARG A 263 -9.70 -18.59 -6.27
CA ARG A 263 -9.03 -17.30 -6.51
C ARG A 263 -9.40 -16.29 -5.44
N LYS A 264 -8.50 -15.31 -5.23
CA LYS A 264 -8.76 -14.16 -4.38
C LYS A 264 -10.04 -13.44 -4.84
N LEU A 265 -10.93 -13.13 -3.89
CA LEU A 265 -12.07 -12.26 -4.19
C LEU A 265 -11.56 -10.92 -4.71
N SER A 266 -12.02 -10.53 -5.90
CA SER A 266 -11.65 -9.29 -6.55
C SER A 266 -12.87 -8.50 -6.99
N LYS A 267 -12.72 -7.17 -7.06
CA LYS A 267 -13.79 -6.24 -7.48
C LYS A 267 -14.28 -6.49 -8.92
N SER A 268 -13.48 -7.16 -9.77
CA SER A 268 -13.74 -7.35 -11.20
C SER A 268 -14.37 -8.70 -11.58
N GLU A 269 -14.40 -9.70 -10.70
CA GLU A 269 -14.80 -11.08 -11.03
C GLU A 269 -16.01 -11.58 -10.24
N GLY A 270 -17.06 -10.74 -10.10
CA GLY A 270 -18.36 -11.23 -9.60
C GLY A 270 -18.42 -11.57 -8.11
N SER A 271 -17.47 -11.10 -7.30
CA SER A 271 -17.63 -11.17 -5.85
C SER A 271 -18.78 -10.25 -5.44
N THR A 272 -19.80 -10.81 -4.78
CA THR A 272 -20.94 -10.03 -4.28
C THR A 272 -20.45 -8.93 -3.36
N GLY A 273 -20.69 -7.66 -3.75
CA GLY A 273 -20.35 -6.52 -2.92
C GLY A 273 -21.16 -6.49 -1.62
N LEU A 274 -20.64 -5.85 -0.57
CA LEU A 274 -21.37 -5.71 0.70
C LEU A 274 -22.72 -5.04 0.51
N ALA A 275 -22.80 -4.03 -0.36
CA ALA A 275 -24.05 -3.35 -0.69
C ALA A 275 -25.12 -4.30 -1.27
N ALA A 276 -24.71 -5.30 -2.08
CA ALA A 276 -25.63 -6.29 -2.61
C ALA A 276 -26.12 -7.26 -1.52
N LEU A 277 -25.21 -7.75 -0.66
CA LEU A 277 -25.57 -8.59 0.50
C LEU A 277 -26.53 -7.87 1.45
N ARG A 278 -26.31 -6.59 1.69
CA ARG A 278 -27.21 -5.74 2.46
C ARG A 278 -28.60 -5.63 1.79
N ALA A 279 -28.66 -5.46 0.48
CA ALA A 279 -29.90 -5.39 -0.27
C ALA A 279 -30.68 -6.72 -0.28
N GLU A 280 -29.98 -7.85 -0.19
CA GLU A 280 -30.55 -9.19 -0.03
C GLU A 280 -31.03 -9.46 1.42
N GLY A 281 -30.87 -8.53 2.35
CA GLY A 281 -31.31 -8.66 3.75
C GLY A 281 -30.35 -9.44 4.65
N ILE A 282 -29.12 -9.70 4.22
CA ILE A 282 -28.09 -10.31 5.06
C ILE A 282 -27.77 -9.39 6.24
N ALA A 283 -27.73 -9.94 7.45
CA ALA A 283 -27.44 -9.14 8.65
C ALA A 283 -25.91 -8.96 8.84
N PRO A 284 -25.45 -7.88 9.51
CA PRO A 284 -24.04 -7.68 9.83
C PRO A 284 -23.39 -8.85 10.60
N SER A 285 -24.15 -9.50 11.48
CA SER A 285 -23.71 -10.73 12.19
C SER A 285 -23.40 -11.89 11.25
N ASP A 286 -24.18 -12.02 10.15
CA ASP A 286 -23.96 -13.08 9.17
C ASP A 286 -22.68 -12.80 8.37
N ILE A 287 -22.37 -11.51 8.11
CA ILE A 287 -21.10 -11.14 7.47
C ILE A 287 -19.91 -11.57 8.31
N ARG A 288 -19.95 -11.41 9.66
CA ARG A 288 -18.89 -11.93 10.53
C ARG A 288 -18.72 -13.45 10.39
N GLY A 289 -19.82 -14.20 10.34
CA GLY A 289 -19.79 -15.64 10.08
C GLY A 289 -19.21 -15.98 8.70
N LEU A 290 -19.63 -15.26 7.63
CA LEU A 290 -19.14 -15.46 6.26
C LEU A 290 -17.62 -15.20 6.13
N VAL A 291 -17.07 -14.27 6.89
CA VAL A 291 -15.63 -14.00 6.92
C VAL A 291 -14.88 -14.85 7.97
N GLY A 292 -15.56 -15.75 8.68
CA GLY A 292 -15.00 -16.68 9.65
C GLY A 292 -14.53 -16.00 10.94
N LEU A 293 -15.20 -14.94 11.35
CA LEU A 293 -15.08 -14.30 12.66
C LEU A 293 -16.34 -14.64 13.48
N VAL A 294 -16.18 -15.49 14.49
CA VAL A 294 -17.28 -15.98 15.36
C VAL A 294 -17.13 -15.35 16.74
#